data_bb4cbc60f2f5302830711791de81242e
#
_entry.id   bb4cbc60f2f5302830711791de81242e
#
_cell.length_a   1.000
_cell.length_b   1.000
_cell.length_c   1.000
_cell.angle_alpha   90.00
_cell.angle_beta   90.00
_cell.angle_gamma   90.00
#
_symmetry.space_group_name_H-M   'P 1'
#
loop_
_entity.id
_entity.type
_entity.pdbx_description
1 polymer ?
#
loop_
_entity_poly.entity_id
_entity_poly.type
_entity_poly.pdbx_seq_one_letter_code
_entity_poly.pdbx_strand_id
1 'polypeptide(L)'
;DPEQSALGTLTRLMLNEKPYEGWYSKIAAQAAVVVDVGPTLVSQLAAGGLDAAIVYRSNIEADPATRDKIRILELDRSSRHSVARQPWAVSRTTRYPRLMNRMFEWIQRDQNRKRFEEFGFKWVSPDRN
;
A
#
# COMPACT_ATOMS: atom_id res chain seq x y z
N ASP A 1 -7.62 7.56 -6.37
CA ASP A 1 -7.69 8.12 -7.72
C ASP A 1 -6.59 7.52 -8.62
N PRO A 2 -6.93 6.86 -9.75
CA PRO A 2 -5.96 6.18 -10.62
C PRO A 2 -5.03 7.13 -11.39
N GLU A 3 -5.37 8.40 -11.48
CA GLU A 3 -4.54 9.41 -12.16
C GLU A 3 -3.62 10.18 -11.20
N GLN A 4 -3.94 10.18 -9.91
CA GLN A 4 -3.25 11.00 -8.91
C GLN A 4 -2.53 10.18 -7.84
N SER A 5 -2.90 8.91 -7.63
CA SER A 5 -2.28 8.08 -6.60
C SER A 5 -1.61 6.82 -7.14
N ALA A 6 -0.50 6.43 -6.52
CA ALA A 6 0.21 5.20 -6.86
C ALA A 6 -0.67 3.96 -6.65
N LEU A 7 -1.48 3.93 -5.59
CA LEU A 7 -2.43 2.85 -5.35
C LEU A 7 -3.49 2.78 -6.45
N GLY A 8 -4.06 3.91 -6.85
CA GLY A 8 -5.06 3.97 -7.91
C GLY A 8 -4.50 3.48 -9.25
N THR A 9 -3.29 3.92 -9.61
CA THR A 9 -2.59 3.43 -10.82
C THR A 9 -2.38 1.92 -10.77
N LEU A 10 -1.87 1.38 -9.65
CA LEU A 10 -1.67 -0.06 -9.48
C LEU A 10 -3.00 -0.83 -9.55
N THR A 11 -4.05 -0.30 -8.93
CA THR A 11 -5.41 -0.88 -8.97
C THR A 11 -5.91 -0.97 -10.41
N ARG A 12 -5.78 0.10 -11.18
CA ARG A 12 -6.18 0.13 -12.60
C ARG A 12 -5.40 -0.90 -13.42
N LEU A 13 -4.10 -0.96 -13.25
CA LEU A 13 -3.26 -1.92 -13.97
C LEU A 13 -3.62 -3.36 -13.62
N MET A 14 -3.75 -3.68 -12.32
CA MET A 14 -4.09 -5.01 -11.84
C MET A 14 -5.46 -5.47 -12.34
N LEU A 15 -6.48 -4.61 -12.28
CA LEU A 15 -7.86 -4.94 -12.67
C LEU A 15 -8.07 -4.98 -14.20
N ASN A 16 -7.06 -4.60 -14.98
CA ASN A 16 -7.01 -4.76 -16.42
C ASN A 16 -6.13 -5.94 -16.87
N GLU A 17 -5.56 -6.71 -15.94
CA GLU A 17 -4.77 -7.91 -16.21
C GLU A 17 -5.50 -9.17 -15.72
N LYS A 18 -5.13 -10.34 -16.27
CA LYS A 18 -5.62 -11.63 -15.74
C LYS A 18 -5.17 -11.84 -14.29
N PRO A 19 -6.02 -12.40 -13.43
CA PRO A 19 -7.35 -12.97 -13.72
C PRO A 19 -8.50 -11.94 -13.69
N TYR A 20 -8.23 -10.65 -13.47
CA TYR A 20 -9.23 -9.60 -13.24
C TYR A 20 -9.57 -8.76 -14.49
N GLU A 21 -9.13 -9.16 -15.67
CA GLU A 21 -9.30 -8.41 -16.91
C GLU A 21 -10.76 -7.92 -17.12
N GLY A 22 -10.91 -6.60 -17.35
CA GLY A 22 -12.21 -5.95 -17.53
C GLY A 22 -12.97 -5.60 -16.24
N TRP A 23 -12.41 -5.89 -15.07
CA TRP A 23 -13.05 -5.55 -13.79
C TRP A 23 -12.92 -4.06 -13.43
N TYR A 24 -11.85 -3.40 -13.92
CA TYR A 24 -11.64 -2.00 -13.57
C TYR A 24 -12.82 -1.11 -13.95
N SER A 25 -13.31 -1.18 -15.19
CA SER A 25 -14.44 -0.37 -15.66
C SER A 25 -15.73 -0.65 -14.88
N LYS A 26 -15.98 -1.91 -14.51
CA LYS A 26 -17.15 -2.29 -13.71
C LYS A 26 -17.09 -1.72 -12.30
N ILE A 27 -15.94 -1.84 -11.64
CA ILE A 27 -15.73 -1.33 -10.27
C ILE A 27 -15.75 0.21 -10.29
N ALA A 28 -15.07 0.84 -11.24
CA ALA A 28 -15.03 2.30 -11.34
C ALA A 28 -16.41 2.91 -11.57
N ALA A 29 -17.26 2.26 -12.37
CA ALA A 29 -18.64 2.71 -12.62
C ALA A 29 -19.55 2.60 -11.38
N GLN A 30 -19.22 1.73 -10.42
CA GLN A 30 -20.00 1.50 -9.19
C GLN A 30 -19.36 2.10 -7.94
N ALA A 31 -18.17 2.69 -8.07
CA ALA A 31 -17.46 3.24 -6.94
C ALA A 31 -18.22 4.43 -6.34
N ALA A 32 -18.69 4.28 -5.10
CA ALA A 32 -19.36 5.34 -4.36
C ALA A 32 -18.42 6.49 -4.02
N VAL A 33 -17.13 6.19 -3.80
CA VAL A 33 -16.10 7.14 -3.39
C VAL A 33 -14.77 6.81 -4.04
N VAL A 34 -14.12 7.85 -4.55
CA VAL A 34 -12.72 7.80 -5.00
C VAL A 34 -11.95 8.88 -4.25
N VAL A 35 -10.92 8.49 -3.50
CA VAL A 35 -10.10 9.40 -2.69
C VAL A 35 -8.61 9.22 -2.98
N ASP A 36 -7.82 10.21 -2.61
CA ASP A 36 -6.37 10.18 -2.80
C ASP A 36 -5.65 9.55 -1.60
N VAL A 37 -6.32 9.43 -0.45
CA VAL A 37 -5.74 9.01 0.82
C VAL A 37 -6.39 7.72 1.33
N GLY A 38 -5.63 6.63 1.37
CA GLY A 38 -6.10 5.31 1.80
C GLY A 38 -6.72 5.25 3.21
N PRO A 39 -6.16 5.88 4.25
CA PRO A 39 -6.76 5.91 5.59
C PRO A 39 -8.20 6.43 5.65
N THR A 40 -8.59 7.34 4.76
CA THR A 40 -9.99 7.81 4.67
C THR A 40 -10.96 6.68 4.33
N LEU A 41 -10.59 5.80 3.38
CA LEU A 41 -11.41 4.64 3.02
C LEU A 41 -11.49 3.63 4.17
N VAL A 42 -10.40 3.42 4.90
CA VAL A 42 -10.36 2.52 6.07
C VAL A 42 -11.30 3.02 7.16
N SER A 43 -11.29 4.31 7.45
CA SER A 43 -12.20 4.91 8.43
C SER A 43 -13.68 4.78 8.02
N GLN A 44 -14.00 4.95 6.74
CA GLN A 44 -15.36 4.79 6.22
C GLN A 44 -15.82 3.33 6.26
N LEU A 45 -14.95 2.36 5.95
CA LEU A 45 -15.23 0.93 6.12
C LEU A 45 -15.55 0.60 7.58
N ALA A 46 -14.69 1.05 8.51
CA ALA A 46 -14.86 0.78 9.94
C ALA A 46 -16.13 1.42 10.53
N ALA A 47 -16.59 2.51 9.94
CA ALA A 47 -17.85 3.18 10.30
C ALA A 47 -19.09 2.58 9.61
N GLY A 48 -18.93 1.61 8.71
CA GLY A 48 -20.03 1.01 7.95
C GLY A 48 -20.56 1.90 6.80
N GLY A 49 -19.81 2.93 6.41
CA GLY A 49 -20.16 3.81 5.29
C GLY A 49 -19.79 3.24 3.91
N LEU A 50 -18.99 2.17 3.88
CA LEU A 50 -18.60 1.44 2.67
C LEU A 50 -18.65 -0.06 2.95
N ASP A 51 -19.08 -0.85 1.98
CA ASP A 51 -19.08 -2.32 2.04
C ASP A 51 -17.70 -2.91 1.70
N ALA A 52 -16.95 -2.28 0.81
CA ALA A 52 -15.61 -2.71 0.40
C ALA A 52 -14.76 -1.53 -0.08
N ALA A 53 -13.43 -1.66 0.03
CA ALA A 53 -12.48 -0.71 -0.52
C ALA A 53 -11.17 -1.40 -0.91
N ILE A 54 -10.46 -0.83 -1.88
CA ILE A 54 -9.11 -1.25 -2.24
C ILE A 54 -8.13 -0.28 -1.56
N VAL A 55 -7.33 -0.81 -0.66
CA VAL A 55 -6.36 -0.05 0.15
C VAL A 55 -5.05 -0.82 0.29
N TYR A 56 -3.97 -0.16 0.70
CA TYR A 56 -2.79 -0.88 1.13
C TYR A 56 -3.07 -1.61 2.45
N ARG A 57 -2.56 -2.81 2.60
CA ARG A 57 -2.66 -3.57 3.85
C ARG A 57 -2.15 -2.76 5.04
N SER A 58 -1.06 -2.02 4.87
CA SER A 58 -0.48 -1.16 5.89
C SER A 58 -1.44 -0.06 6.41
N ASN A 59 -2.41 0.36 5.63
CA ASN A 59 -3.41 1.32 6.11
C ASN A 59 -4.37 0.70 7.14
N ILE A 60 -4.61 -0.62 7.07
CA ILE A 60 -5.48 -1.34 8.00
C ILE A 60 -4.69 -1.77 9.24
N GLU A 61 -3.48 -2.29 9.06
CA GLU A 61 -2.63 -2.79 10.16
C GLU A 61 -2.10 -1.65 11.05
N ALA A 62 -2.15 -0.40 10.59
CA ALA A 62 -1.70 0.77 11.35
C ALA A 62 -2.57 1.07 12.60
N ASP A 63 -3.83 0.60 12.63
CA ASP A 63 -4.74 0.80 13.75
C ASP A 63 -5.44 -0.50 14.12
N PRO A 64 -5.04 -1.15 15.25
CA PRO A 64 -5.63 -2.40 15.69
C PRO A 64 -7.15 -2.34 15.91
N ALA A 65 -7.67 -1.22 16.43
CA ALA A 65 -9.09 -1.07 16.70
C ALA A 65 -9.94 -1.04 15.41
N THR A 66 -9.36 -0.52 14.34
CA THR A 66 -9.97 -0.53 13.01
C THR A 66 -9.81 -1.89 12.33
N ARG A 67 -8.65 -2.54 12.49
CA ARG A 67 -8.36 -3.86 11.93
C ARG A 67 -9.37 -4.91 12.34
N ASP A 68 -9.77 -4.92 13.61
CA ASP A 68 -10.71 -5.91 14.16
C ASP A 68 -12.13 -5.81 13.58
N LYS A 69 -12.45 -4.67 12.94
CA LYS A 69 -13.75 -4.43 12.29
C LYS A 69 -13.76 -4.75 10.81
N ILE A 70 -12.59 -5.00 10.20
CA ILE A 70 -12.42 -5.10 8.75
C ILE A 70 -11.90 -6.49 8.40
N ARG A 71 -12.58 -7.16 7.46
CA ARG A 71 -12.09 -8.39 6.85
C ARG A 71 -11.15 -8.05 5.68
N ILE A 72 -9.91 -8.51 5.75
CA ILE A 72 -8.95 -8.38 4.66
C ILE A 72 -9.14 -9.53 3.66
N LEU A 73 -9.36 -9.20 2.41
CA LEU A 73 -9.36 -10.13 1.28
C LEU A 73 -8.07 -9.91 0.49
N GLU A 74 -7.20 -10.90 0.47
CA GLU A 74 -5.97 -10.81 -0.32
C GLU A 74 -6.27 -11.01 -1.80
N LEU A 75 -5.69 -10.14 -2.63
CA LEU A 75 -5.77 -10.25 -4.08
C LEU A 75 -4.80 -11.33 -4.58
N ASP A 76 -5.10 -11.90 -5.74
CA ASP A 76 -4.25 -12.90 -6.37
C ASP A 76 -2.88 -12.28 -6.69
N ARG A 77 -1.83 -12.95 -6.20
CA ARG A 77 -0.43 -12.52 -6.37
C ARG A 77 0.16 -12.87 -7.73
N SER A 78 -0.60 -13.51 -8.60
CA SER A 78 -0.17 -13.76 -9.98
C SER A 78 -0.04 -12.46 -10.80
N SER A 79 -0.82 -11.43 -10.46
CA SER A 79 -0.63 -10.10 -11.03
C SER A 79 0.58 -9.41 -10.40
N ARG A 80 1.52 -8.96 -11.23
CA ARG A 80 2.68 -8.16 -10.80
C ARG A 80 2.30 -6.84 -10.14
N HIS A 81 1.09 -6.35 -10.38
CA HIS A 81 0.56 -5.09 -9.84
C HIS A 81 -0.22 -5.27 -8.53
N SER A 82 -0.39 -6.50 -8.04
CA SER A 82 -1.01 -6.78 -6.73
C SER A 82 -0.10 -6.41 -5.54
N VAL A 83 1.18 -6.15 -5.80
CA VAL A 83 2.18 -5.77 -4.79
C VAL A 83 2.78 -4.41 -5.11
N ALA A 84 2.54 -3.43 -4.24
CA ALA A 84 3.19 -2.13 -4.33
C ALA A 84 4.63 -2.21 -3.79
N ARG A 85 5.60 -1.76 -4.59
CA ARG A 85 6.99 -1.63 -4.17
C ARG A 85 7.30 -0.18 -3.87
N GLN A 86 7.82 0.10 -2.67
CA GLN A 86 8.21 1.43 -2.24
C GLN A 86 9.73 1.47 -2.04
N PRO A 87 10.51 1.94 -3.02
CA PRO A 87 11.95 2.08 -2.86
C PRO A 87 12.26 3.27 -1.94
N TRP A 88 13.30 3.09 -1.12
CA TRP A 88 13.83 4.14 -0.27
C TRP A 88 15.21 4.53 -0.76
N ALA A 89 15.49 5.83 -0.81
CA ALA A 89 16.78 6.35 -1.22
C ALA A 89 17.13 7.62 -0.46
N VAL A 90 18.43 7.86 -0.28
CA VAL A 90 18.94 9.13 0.22
C VAL A 90 19.17 10.06 -0.97
N SER A 91 18.65 11.29 -0.90
CA SER A 91 18.85 12.29 -1.94
C SER A 91 20.34 12.62 -2.12
N ARG A 92 20.82 12.67 -3.34
CA ARG A 92 22.21 13.05 -3.66
C ARG A 92 22.52 14.51 -3.32
N THR A 93 21.49 15.37 -3.24
CA THR A 93 21.62 16.81 -2.97
C THR A 93 21.24 17.19 -1.55
N THR A 94 21.12 16.20 -0.65
CA THR A 94 20.79 16.47 0.76
C THR A 94 21.85 17.35 1.43
N ARG A 95 21.41 18.32 2.22
CA ARG A 95 22.31 19.15 3.03
C ARG A 95 22.89 18.40 4.24
N TYR A 96 22.34 17.22 4.57
CA TYR A 96 22.69 16.43 5.75
C TYR A 96 23.06 14.98 5.39
N PRO A 97 24.06 14.74 4.51
CA PRO A 97 24.33 13.41 3.98
C PRO A 97 24.65 12.38 5.08
N ARG A 98 25.46 12.78 6.07
CA ARG A 98 25.83 11.89 7.19
C ARG A 98 24.62 11.48 8.04
N LEU A 99 23.71 12.43 8.33
CA LEU A 99 22.50 12.16 9.10
C LEU A 99 21.55 11.24 8.32
N MET A 100 21.35 11.52 7.04
CA MET A 100 20.46 10.71 6.18
C MET A 100 20.99 9.30 6.00
N ASN A 101 22.30 9.11 5.83
CA ASN A 101 22.89 7.76 5.76
C ASN A 101 22.70 7.00 7.07
N ARG A 102 22.97 7.63 8.23
CA ARG A 102 22.73 7.01 9.54
C ARG A 102 21.26 6.65 9.75
N MET A 103 20.33 7.51 9.34
CA MET A 103 18.89 7.22 9.39
C MET A 103 18.55 6.02 8.48
N PHE A 104 19.10 5.98 7.27
CA PHE A 104 18.89 4.88 6.34
C PHE A 104 19.41 3.55 6.88
N GLU A 105 20.62 3.53 7.44
CA GLU A 105 21.21 2.37 8.13
C GLU A 105 20.35 1.94 9.34
N TRP A 106 19.86 2.92 10.12
CA TRP A 106 19.01 2.63 11.27
C TRP A 106 17.69 1.98 10.87
N ILE A 107 17.05 2.46 9.82
CA ILE A 107 15.81 1.88 9.28
C ILE A 107 16.03 0.41 8.87
N GLN A 108 17.19 0.06 8.34
CA GLN A 108 17.51 -1.29 7.87
C GLN A 108 17.83 -2.30 8.99
N ARG A 109 17.91 -1.89 10.25
CA ARG A 109 18.16 -2.80 11.38
C ARG A 109 17.00 -3.77 11.56
N ASP A 110 17.29 -4.99 11.99
CA ASP A 110 16.30 -6.06 12.12
C ASP A 110 15.10 -5.70 12.99
N GLN A 111 15.35 -4.98 14.10
CA GLN A 111 14.24 -4.49 14.96
C GLN A 111 13.27 -3.57 14.24
N ASN A 112 13.75 -2.75 13.30
CA ASN A 112 12.91 -1.83 12.54
C ASN A 112 12.23 -2.54 11.36
N ARG A 113 12.92 -3.52 10.74
CA ARG A 113 12.29 -4.38 9.74
C ARG A 113 11.08 -5.12 10.32
N LYS A 114 11.21 -5.71 11.52
CA LYS A 114 10.09 -6.36 12.22
C LYS A 114 8.92 -5.39 12.44
N ARG A 115 9.20 -4.15 12.82
CA ARG A 115 8.16 -3.12 12.94
C ARG A 115 7.44 -2.85 11.63
N PHE A 116 8.15 -2.75 10.52
CA PHE A 116 7.50 -2.62 9.20
C PHE A 116 6.62 -3.82 8.88
N GLU A 117 7.06 -5.03 9.21
CA GLU A 117 6.28 -6.26 9.02
C GLU A 117 5.01 -6.27 9.87
N GLU A 118 5.06 -5.81 11.12
CA GLU A 118 3.90 -5.63 12.02
C GLU A 118 2.86 -4.68 11.40
N PHE A 119 3.29 -3.68 10.64
CA PHE A 119 2.42 -2.76 9.91
C PHE A 119 2.05 -3.24 8.50
N GLY A 120 2.19 -4.53 8.22
CA GLY A 120 1.74 -5.14 6.96
C GLY A 120 2.68 -4.91 5.76
N PHE A 121 3.87 -4.33 5.96
CA PHE A 121 4.89 -4.24 4.94
C PHE A 121 5.66 -5.56 4.83
N LYS A 122 6.17 -5.84 3.64
CA LYS A 122 7.10 -6.93 3.42
C LYS A 122 8.46 -6.34 3.04
N TRP A 123 9.46 -6.59 3.86
CA TRP A 123 10.81 -6.12 3.57
C TRP A 123 11.42 -6.90 2.40
N VAL A 124 11.90 -6.17 1.41
CA VAL A 124 12.64 -6.74 0.28
C VAL A 124 14.07 -6.22 0.37
N SER A 125 15.02 -7.11 0.63
CA SER A 125 16.43 -6.74 0.54
C SER A 125 16.79 -6.44 -0.91
N PRO A 126 17.62 -5.41 -1.18
CA PRO A 126 18.18 -5.25 -2.50
C PRO A 126 18.98 -6.53 -2.83
N ASP A 127 18.72 -7.12 -3.99
CA ASP A 127 19.53 -8.23 -4.48
C ASP A 127 20.99 -7.77 -4.49
N ARG A 128 21.85 -8.47 -3.75
CA ARG A 128 23.29 -8.28 -3.87
C ARG A 128 23.71 -8.94 -5.17
N ASN A 129 23.67 -8.14 -6.24
CA ASN A 129 24.40 -8.48 -7.45
C ASN A 129 25.89 -8.24 -7.27
#